data_bec47b36b3d369d84870c6867bce057f
#
_entry.id   bec47b36b3d369d84870c6867bce057f
#
_cell.length_a   1.000
_cell.length_b   1.000
_cell.length_c   1.000
_cell.angle_alpha   90.00
_cell.angle_beta   90.00
_cell.angle_gamma   90.00
#
_symmetry.space_group_name_H-M   'P 1'
#
loop_
_entity.id
_entity.type
_entity.pdbx_description
1 polymer ?
#
loop_
_entity_poly.entity_id
_entity_poly.type
_entity_poly.pdbx_seq_one_letter_code
_entity_poly.pdbx_strand_id
1 'polypeptide(L)'
;GTLTEPRQFNLMFKTYVGALEDPSATAYLRPETAQGIFANFRNVIDTSRVKIPFGIAQIGKAFRNEVTPRNYIFRSREFEQMELEFFVHPDEAKAWYDFWTKQRYQWWQSIGISSDNLRLRPQTKDELAHYAKEGAGSSDIEYRFPFTDPGFGELEGVAHRTDYDLRQHAEHSGQGDRFKYFDQEKNNRYFPHVIEPSAGADRGA
;
A
#
# COMPACT_ATOMS: atom_id res chain seq x y z
N GLY A 1 15.81 20.06 -30.62
CA GLY A 1 15.74 18.60 -30.74
C GLY A 1 14.29 18.16 -30.72
N THR A 2 13.92 17.21 -31.60
CA THR A 2 12.59 16.60 -31.59
C THR A 2 12.52 15.56 -30.47
N LEU A 3 11.45 15.61 -29.65
CA LEU A 3 11.14 14.55 -28.70
C LEU A 3 10.73 13.29 -29.49
N THR A 4 11.08 12.12 -28.96
CA THR A 4 10.55 10.85 -29.47
C THR A 4 9.10 10.70 -29.03
N GLU A 5 8.33 9.86 -29.75
CA GLU A 5 6.99 9.49 -29.31
C GLU A 5 7.01 8.88 -27.91
N PRO A 6 6.00 9.18 -27.06
CA PRO A 6 5.92 8.63 -25.74
C PRO A 6 5.78 7.11 -25.79
N ARG A 7 6.52 6.41 -24.93
CA ARG A 7 6.44 4.94 -24.80
C ARG A 7 5.80 4.59 -23.49
N GLN A 8 4.96 3.57 -23.52
CA GLN A 8 4.36 3.03 -22.28
C GLN A 8 5.46 2.47 -21.39
N PHE A 9 5.47 2.93 -20.13
CA PHE A 9 6.42 2.48 -19.11
C PHE A 9 5.75 1.46 -18.18
N ASN A 10 6.45 0.35 -17.92
CA ASN A 10 5.99 -0.65 -16.95
C ASN A 10 6.78 -0.48 -15.65
N LEU A 11 6.07 -0.14 -14.57
CA LEU A 11 6.65 0.01 -13.24
C LEU A 11 7.14 -1.33 -12.66
N MET A 12 6.57 -2.46 -13.07
CA MET A 12 6.95 -3.78 -12.58
C MET A 12 8.19 -4.30 -13.31
N PHE A 13 9.16 -4.84 -12.56
CA PHE A 13 10.26 -5.58 -13.15
C PHE A 13 9.78 -6.89 -13.74
N LYS A 14 10.12 -7.11 -14.99
CA LYS A 14 9.93 -8.37 -15.70
C LYS A 14 11.19 -9.24 -15.54
N THR A 15 10.99 -10.52 -15.28
CA THR A 15 12.05 -11.53 -15.26
C THR A 15 11.54 -12.85 -15.86
N TYR A 16 12.40 -13.86 -15.92
CA TYR A 16 12.07 -15.20 -16.40
C TYR A 16 12.39 -16.22 -15.32
N VAL A 17 11.52 -17.20 -15.17
CA VAL A 17 11.73 -18.33 -14.23
C VAL A 17 12.30 -19.50 -15.01
N GLY A 18 13.48 -19.99 -14.59
CA GLY A 18 14.18 -21.10 -15.24
C GLY A 18 15.51 -20.67 -15.87
N ALA A 19 16.13 -21.60 -16.59
CA ALA A 19 17.47 -21.44 -17.15
C ALA A 19 17.51 -20.62 -18.48
N LEU A 20 16.38 -20.48 -19.15
CA LEU A 20 16.27 -19.81 -20.44
C LEU A 20 15.28 -18.64 -20.37
N GLU A 21 15.55 -17.58 -21.14
CA GLU A 21 14.63 -16.48 -21.33
C GLU A 21 13.49 -16.89 -22.28
N ASP A 22 12.47 -17.53 -21.75
CA ASP A 22 11.27 -17.94 -22.48
C ASP A 22 10.10 -17.03 -22.15
N PRO A 23 9.41 -16.44 -23.12
CA PRO A 23 8.22 -15.61 -22.88
C PRO A 23 7.13 -16.32 -22.05
N SER A 24 6.98 -17.62 -22.18
CA SER A 24 6.02 -18.43 -21.40
C SER A 24 6.39 -18.54 -19.91
N ALA A 25 7.67 -18.32 -19.58
CA ALA A 25 8.21 -18.32 -18.23
C ALA A 25 8.33 -16.91 -17.62
N THR A 26 7.68 -15.90 -18.24
CA THR A 26 7.70 -14.53 -17.74
C THR A 26 7.09 -14.44 -16.34
N ALA A 27 7.80 -13.78 -15.44
CA ALA A 27 7.33 -13.43 -14.11
C ALA A 27 7.60 -11.95 -13.82
N TYR A 28 6.94 -11.43 -12.82
CA TYR A 28 7.13 -10.04 -12.39
C TYR A 28 7.50 -10.01 -10.91
N LEU A 29 8.46 -9.17 -10.56
CA LEU A 29 8.76 -8.89 -9.16
C LEU A 29 7.67 -8.00 -8.57
N ARG A 30 7.28 -8.27 -7.32
CA ARG A 30 6.21 -7.51 -6.65
C ARG A 30 6.58 -6.05 -6.45
N PRO A 31 5.73 -5.08 -6.79
CA PRO A 31 5.98 -3.65 -6.58
C PRO A 31 5.59 -3.17 -5.17
N GLU A 32 4.92 -4.02 -4.40
CA GLU A 32 4.44 -3.79 -3.03
C GLU A 32 4.29 -5.13 -2.29
N THR A 33 4.22 -5.09 -0.97
CA THR A 33 3.97 -6.29 -0.16
C THR A 33 2.48 -6.57 0.05
N ALA A 34 1.62 -5.59 -0.20
CA ALA A 34 0.16 -5.63 0.02
C ALA A 34 -0.54 -6.82 -0.64
N GLN A 35 -0.20 -7.14 -1.90
CA GLN A 35 -0.90 -8.20 -2.66
C GLN A 35 -0.73 -9.59 -2.03
N GLY A 36 0.41 -9.85 -1.39
CA GLY A 36 0.64 -11.08 -0.61
C GLY A 36 -0.27 -11.15 0.61
N ILE A 37 -0.58 -10.01 1.23
CA ILE A 37 -1.51 -9.93 2.37
C ILE A 37 -2.94 -10.23 1.90
N PHE A 38 -3.39 -9.61 0.82
CA PHE A 38 -4.74 -9.86 0.27
C PHE A 38 -4.93 -11.32 -0.15
N ALA A 39 -3.94 -11.92 -0.79
CA ALA A 39 -3.99 -13.34 -1.17
C ALA A 39 -4.15 -14.27 0.06
N ASN A 40 -3.59 -13.89 1.21
CA ASN A 40 -3.67 -14.64 2.46
C ASN A 40 -4.83 -14.25 3.38
N PHE A 41 -5.61 -13.24 3.03
CA PHE A 41 -6.72 -12.73 3.85
C PHE A 41 -7.62 -13.85 4.39
N ARG A 42 -8.08 -14.74 3.51
CA ARG A 42 -8.97 -15.83 3.90
C ARG A 42 -8.27 -16.84 4.81
N ASN A 43 -7.01 -17.18 4.53
CA ASN A 43 -6.24 -18.09 5.35
C ASN A 43 -6.10 -17.58 6.79
N VAL A 44 -5.84 -16.28 6.95
CA VAL A 44 -5.73 -15.65 8.27
C VAL A 44 -7.05 -15.71 9.04
N ILE A 45 -8.17 -15.39 8.40
CA ILE A 45 -9.50 -15.49 9.04
C ILE A 45 -9.78 -16.92 9.49
N ASP A 46 -9.54 -17.90 8.62
CA ASP A 46 -9.88 -19.30 8.91
C ASP A 46 -9.00 -19.91 10.00
N THR A 47 -7.71 -19.55 10.02
CA THR A 47 -6.75 -20.14 10.98
C THR A 47 -6.73 -19.41 12.31
N SER A 48 -6.80 -18.07 12.30
CA SER A 48 -6.69 -17.25 13.51
C SER A 48 -8.05 -16.87 14.12
N ARG A 49 -9.15 -17.11 13.39
CA ARG A 49 -10.52 -16.81 13.81
C ARG A 49 -10.70 -15.36 14.27
N VAL A 50 -9.99 -14.46 13.64
CA VAL A 50 -10.05 -13.02 13.95
C VAL A 50 -11.38 -12.42 13.49
N LYS A 51 -11.84 -11.42 14.24
CA LYS A 51 -13.00 -10.61 13.86
C LYS A 51 -12.55 -9.25 13.35
N ILE A 52 -13.30 -8.68 12.42
CA ILE A 52 -13.13 -7.28 12.01
C ILE A 52 -13.51 -6.35 13.17
N PRO A 53 -12.71 -5.29 13.45
CA PRO A 53 -11.51 -4.87 12.71
C PRO A 53 -10.25 -5.66 13.10
N PHE A 54 -9.40 -5.98 12.13
CA PHE A 54 -8.08 -6.56 12.38
C PHE A 54 -7.11 -6.15 11.26
N GLY A 55 -5.81 -6.29 11.50
CA GLY A 55 -4.78 -5.98 10.54
C GLY A 55 -3.81 -7.14 10.29
N ILE A 56 -3.24 -7.15 9.10
CA ILE A 56 -2.13 -8.03 8.73
C ILE A 56 -1.00 -7.11 8.30
N ALA A 57 0.15 -7.23 8.96
CA ALA A 57 1.33 -6.44 8.63
C ALA A 57 2.42 -7.32 8.02
N GLN A 58 3.20 -6.74 7.14
CA GLN A 58 4.37 -7.37 6.53
C GLN A 58 5.50 -6.36 6.40
N ILE A 59 6.73 -6.84 6.63
CA ILE A 59 7.96 -6.16 6.25
C ILE A 59 8.65 -7.06 5.23
N GLY A 60 9.04 -6.49 4.10
CA GLY A 60 9.69 -7.27 3.06
C GLY A 60 10.09 -6.44 1.85
N LYS A 61 10.82 -7.08 0.96
CA LYS A 61 11.30 -6.43 -0.26
C LYS A 61 10.18 -6.18 -1.25
N ALA A 62 10.23 -4.98 -1.86
CA ALA A 62 9.44 -4.59 -3.00
C ALA A 62 10.35 -4.03 -4.09
N PHE A 63 9.87 -4.05 -5.33
CA PHE A 63 10.68 -3.74 -6.51
C PHE A 63 9.90 -2.85 -7.46
N ARG A 64 10.44 -1.69 -7.77
CA ARG A 64 9.84 -0.78 -8.74
C ARG A 64 10.85 -0.40 -9.80
N ASN A 65 10.51 -0.54 -11.06
CA ASN A 65 11.37 -0.22 -12.18
C ASN A 65 11.43 1.31 -12.37
N GLU A 66 12.03 2.00 -11.40
CA GLU A 66 12.17 3.46 -11.41
C GLU A 66 12.96 3.95 -12.61
N VAL A 67 12.42 4.92 -13.34
CA VAL A 67 13.11 5.54 -14.48
C VAL A 67 14.38 6.23 -14.02
N THR A 68 14.30 6.99 -12.92
CA THR A 68 15.40 7.78 -12.38
C THR A 68 15.56 7.54 -10.89
N PRO A 69 16.27 6.48 -10.46
CA PRO A 69 16.69 6.32 -9.07
C PRO A 69 17.52 7.53 -8.65
N ARG A 70 17.34 7.99 -7.41
CA ARG A 70 18.04 9.18 -6.88
C ARG A 70 18.00 9.24 -5.36
N ASN A 71 18.88 10.06 -4.80
CA ASN A 71 18.95 10.32 -3.37
C ASN A 71 19.12 9.02 -2.57
N TYR A 72 20.05 8.16 -3.00
CA TYR A 72 20.41 6.88 -2.38
C TYR A 72 19.17 6.00 -2.13
N ILE A 73 18.86 5.69 -0.87
CA ILE A 73 17.73 4.83 -0.46
C ILE A 73 16.38 5.50 -0.59
N PHE A 74 16.31 6.82 -0.81
CA PHE A 74 15.02 7.52 -0.91
C PHE A 74 14.20 7.08 -2.13
N ARG A 75 14.88 6.86 -3.29
CA ARG A 75 14.25 6.36 -4.52
C ARG A 75 15.15 5.34 -5.18
N SER A 76 14.98 4.10 -4.84
CA SER A 76 15.71 2.93 -5.35
C SER A 76 14.77 1.96 -6.07
N ARG A 77 15.34 1.04 -6.84
CA ARG A 77 14.56 0.01 -7.54
C ARG A 77 14.23 -1.20 -6.70
N GLU A 78 15.03 -1.48 -5.68
CA GLU A 78 14.83 -2.49 -4.65
C GLU A 78 14.84 -1.80 -3.30
N PHE A 79 13.84 -2.02 -2.47
CA PHE A 79 13.70 -1.42 -1.15
C PHE A 79 12.91 -2.33 -0.21
N GLU A 80 13.02 -2.09 1.08
CA GLU A 80 12.19 -2.74 2.08
C GLU A 80 10.99 -1.87 2.41
N GLN A 81 9.81 -2.51 2.44
CA GLN A 81 8.54 -1.85 2.70
C GLN A 81 7.92 -2.45 3.96
N MET A 82 7.35 -1.59 4.79
CA MET A 82 6.50 -1.95 5.93
C MET A 82 5.08 -1.56 5.58
N GLU A 83 4.19 -2.55 5.47
CA GLU A 83 2.78 -2.33 5.16
C GLU A 83 1.89 -3.00 6.19
N LEU A 84 0.81 -2.32 6.52
CA LEU A 84 -0.30 -2.83 7.32
C LEU A 84 -1.58 -2.70 6.51
N GLU A 85 -2.24 -3.82 6.23
CA GLU A 85 -3.59 -3.83 5.69
C GLU A 85 -4.58 -4.04 6.84
N PHE A 86 -5.27 -2.96 7.21
CA PHE A 86 -6.23 -2.97 8.31
C PHE A 86 -7.64 -3.07 7.78
N PHE A 87 -8.26 -4.23 7.99
CA PHE A 87 -9.58 -4.59 7.47
C PHE A 87 -10.68 -4.11 8.42
N VAL A 88 -11.64 -3.35 7.87
CA VAL A 88 -12.71 -2.70 8.64
C VAL A 88 -14.07 -2.88 7.98
N HIS A 89 -15.14 -2.65 8.75
CA HIS A 89 -16.49 -2.53 8.18
C HIS A 89 -16.57 -1.28 7.29
N PRO A 90 -17.22 -1.35 6.10
CA PRO A 90 -17.32 -0.20 5.19
C PRO A 90 -17.83 1.08 5.85
N ASP A 91 -18.84 0.99 6.71
CA ASP A 91 -19.44 2.15 7.39
C ASP A 91 -18.50 2.82 8.40
N GLU A 92 -17.47 2.11 8.86
CA GLU A 92 -16.49 2.60 9.84
C GLU A 92 -15.19 3.08 9.18
N ALA A 93 -15.05 2.88 7.88
CA ALA A 93 -13.79 3.08 7.17
C ALA A 93 -13.24 4.51 7.30
N LYS A 94 -14.10 5.52 7.27
CA LYS A 94 -13.66 6.92 7.45
C LYS A 94 -13.08 7.17 8.83
N ALA A 95 -13.71 6.65 9.87
CA ALA A 95 -13.24 6.81 11.26
C ALA A 95 -11.89 6.09 11.46
N TRP A 96 -11.72 4.90 10.88
CA TRP A 96 -10.47 4.16 10.94
C TRP A 96 -9.35 4.81 10.11
N TYR A 97 -9.68 5.42 8.97
CA TYR A 97 -8.72 6.21 8.21
C TYR A 97 -8.19 7.40 9.02
N ASP A 98 -9.09 8.16 9.66
CA ASP A 98 -8.71 9.29 10.51
C ASP A 98 -7.87 8.85 11.71
N PHE A 99 -8.27 7.71 12.32
CA PHE A 99 -7.52 7.10 13.43
C PHE A 99 -6.09 6.75 13.01
N TRP A 100 -5.92 5.96 11.92
CA TRP A 100 -4.60 5.51 11.48
C TRP A 100 -3.72 6.66 11.03
N THR A 101 -4.26 7.63 10.30
CA THR A 101 -3.54 8.85 9.89
C THR A 101 -2.96 9.57 11.10
N LYS A 102 -3.76 9.76 12.14
CA LYS A 102 -3.31 10.40 13.38
C LYS A 102 -2.31 9.53 14.15
N GLN A 103 -2.58 8.24 14.30
CA GLN A 103 -1.72 7.31 15.04
C GLN A 103 -0.34 7.20 14.41
N ARG A 104 -0.26 7.10 13.08
CA ARG A 104 1.02 7.01 12.38
C ARG A 104 1.83 8.29 12.50
N TYR A 105 1.19 9.45 12.35
CA TYR A 105 1.84 10.74 12.57
C TYR A 105 2.41 10.86 14.00
N GLN A 106 1.63 10.49 15.01
CA GLN A 106 2.07 10.51 16.41
C GLN A 106 3.17 9.48 16.69
N TRP A 107 3.13 8.33 16.02
CA TRP A 107 4.16 7.30 16.20
C TRP A 107 5.54 7.80 15.75
N TRP A 108 5.63 8.47 14.60
CA TRP A 108 6.89 9.08 14.16
C TRP A 108 7.45 10.08 15.18
N GLN A 109 6.57 10.87 15.78
CA GLN A 109 6.97 11.78 16.87
C GLN A 109 7.45 11.01 18.11
N SER A 110 6.79 9.92 18.47
CA SER A 110 7.12 9.13 19.66
C SER A 110 8.49 8.45 19.60
N ILE A 111 8.98 8.18 18.38
CA ILE A 111 10.32 7.61 18.17
C ILE A 111 11.40 8.68 17.97
N GLY A 112 11.06 9.96 18.15
CA GLY A 112 12.03 11.06 18.26
C GLY A 112 12.05 12.05 17.09
N ILE A 113 11.18 11.93 16.10
CA ILE A 113 11.11 12.92 15.01
C ILE A 113 10.37 14.17 15.50
N SER A 114 11.02 15.35 15.42
CA SER A 114 10.42 16.61 15.78
C SER A 114 9.24 16.96 14.88
N SER A 115 8.19 17.54 15.47
CA SER A 115 7.03 18.07 14.73
C SER A 115 7.42 19.11 13.67
N ASP A 116 8.50 19.87 13.89
CA ASP A 116 8.98 20.87 12.93
C ASP A 116 9.51 20.25 11.63
N ASN A 117 9.86 18.96 11.70
CA ASN A 117 10.36 18.19 10.57
C ASN A 117 9.33 17.24 9.98
N LEU A 118 8.10 17.20 10.52
CA LEU A 118 7.00 16.38 10.02
C LEU A 118 5.87 17.26 9.51
N ARG A 119 5.24 16.81 8.44
CA ARG A 119 4.03 17.43 7.89
C ARG A 119 3.04 16.34 7.49
N LEU A 120 1.77 16.54 7.84
CA LEU A 120 0.67 15.72 7.31
C LEU A 120 0.10 16.44 6.09
N ARG A 121 0.09 15.77 4.93
CA ARG A 121 -0.40 16.32 3.66
C ARG A 121 -1.47 15.41 3.07
N PRO A 122 -2.74 15.78 3.13
CA PRO A 122 -3.77 15.09 2.35
C PRO A 122 -3.47 15.20 0.85
N GLN A 123 -3.61 14.10 0.12
CA GLN A 123 -3.47 14.09 -1.34
C GLN A 123 -4.67 14.75 -2.00
N THR A 124 -4.41 15.47 -3.09
CA THR A 124 -5.47 16.03 -3.93
C THR A 124 -6.16 14.94 -4.74
N LYS A 125 -7.35 15.22 -5.27
CA LYS A 125 -8.11 14.23 -6.07
C LYS A 125 -7.33 13.70 -7.27
N ASP A 126 -6.47 14.52 -7.85
CA ASP A 126 -5.68 14.17 -9.03
C ASP A 126 -4.46 13.30 -8.67
N GLU A 127 -4.00 13.35 -7.41
CA GLU A 127 -2.91 12.54 -6.90
C GLU A 127 -3.38 11.16 -6.43
N LEU A 128 -4.69 11.03 -6.07
CA LEU A 128 -5.22 9.78 -5.53
C LEU A 128 -5.04 8.61 -6.49
N ALA A 129 -4.51 7.51 -5.97
CA ALA A 129 -4.55 6.22 -6.65
C ALA A 129 -5.99 5.80 -6.95
N HIS A 130 -6.18 5.00 -8.00
CA HIS A 130 -7.52 4.61 -8.48
C HIS A 130 -8.37 3.94 -7.40
N TYR A 131 -7.78 3.17 -6.49
CA TYR A 131 -8.47 2.50 -5.38
C TYR A 131 -8.92 3.47 -4.26
N ALA A 132 -8.30 4.65 -4.14
CA ALA A 132 -8.61 5.62 -3.09
C ALA A 132 -9.62 6.70 -3.53
N LYS A 133 -9.96 6.77 -4.82
CA LYS A 133 -10.82 7.83 -5.38
C LYS A 133 -12.23 7.86 -4.79
N GLU A 134 -12.78 6.71 -4.47
CA GLU A 134 -14.12 6.55 -3.88
C GLU A 134 -14.08 6.41 -2.35
N GLY A 135 -12.87 6.47 -1.76
CA GLY A 135 -12.66 6.28 -0.34
C GLY A 135 -12.62 7.59 0.45
N ALA A 136 -12.15 7.48 1.69
CA ALA A 136 -11.91 8.64 2.57
C ALA A 136 -10.70 9.48 2.13
N GLY A 137 -9.89 8.96 1.19
CA GLY A 137 -8.73 9.63 0.64
C GLY A 137 -7.41 8.91 0.92
N SER A 138 -6.33 9.63 0.69
CA SER A 138 -4.96 9.26 1.05
C SER A 138 -4.24 10.47 1.62
N SER A 139 -3.33 10.24 2.55
CA SER A 139 -2.50 11.28 3.16
C SER A 139 -1.06 10.82 3.24
N ASP A 140 -0.14 11.73 2.99
CA ASP A 140 1.29 11.52 3.17
C ASP A 140 1.73 12.12 4.51
N ILE A 141 2.47 11.36 5.30
CA ILE A 141 3.29 11.87 6.38
C ILE A 141 4.64 12.16 5.74
N GLU A 142 5.00 13.42 5.68
CA GLU A 142 6.21 13.89 5.02
C GLU A 142 7.25 14.31 6.06
N TYR A 143 8.51 14.02 5.76
CA TYR A 143 9.67 14.44 6.54
C TYR A 143 10.50 15.47 5.77
N ARG A 144 11.13 16.39 6.49
CA ARG A 144 12.03 17.40 5.92
C ARG A 144 13.39 16.79 5.58
N PHE A 145 13.45 16.14 4.42
CA PHE A 145 14.72 15.64 3.90
C PHE A 145 15.58 16.79 3.35
N PRO A 146 16.90 16.77 3.55
CA PRO A 146 17.79 17.87 3.13
C PRO A 146 17.92 18.03 1.62
N PHE A 147 17.46 17.05 0.84
CA PHE A 147 17.56 16.99 -0.63
C PHE A 147 16.20 17.18 -1.32
N THR A 148 15.10 17.41 -0.59
CA THR A 148 13.77 17.64 -1.17
C THR A 148 13.50 19.12 -1.36
N ASP A 149 12.82 19.47 -2.46
CA ASP A 149 12.34 20.82 -2.75
C ASP A 149 10.80 20.74 -2.87
N PRO A 150 10.04 21.43 -2.06
CA PRO A 150 10.39 22.52 -1.11
C PRO A 150 10.82 22.06 0.31
N GLY A 151 11.56 20.99 0.46
CA GLY A 151 12.14 20.58 1.72
C GLY A 151 11.37 19.46 2.46
N PHE A 152 10.24 18.99 1.94
CA PHE A 152 9.49 17.84 2.48
C PHE A 152 9.34 16.74 1.42
N GLY A 153 9.42 15.50 1.85
CA GLY A 153 9.20 14.33 1.02
C GLY A 153 8.46 13.25 1.80
N GLU A 154 7.80 12.38 1.08
CA GLU A 154 7.03 11.29 1.66
C GLU A 154 7.89 10.37 2.51
N LEU A 155 7.48 10.16 3.76
CA LEU A 155 8.05 9.20 4.70
C LEU A 155 7.12 7.98 4.83
N GLU A 156 5.82 8.22 4.93
CA GLU A 156 4.79 7.19 5.03
C GLU A 156 3.51 7.67 4.36
N GLY A 157 2.83 6.78 3.64
CA GLY A 157 1.48 6.99 3.14
C GLY A 157 0.44 6.32 4.04
N VAL A 158 -0.74 6.93 4.16
CA VAL A 158 -1.91 6.29 4.76
C VAL A 158 -3.06 6.41 3.77
N ALA A 159 -3.54 5.29 3.24
CA ALA A 159 -4.58 5.26 2.22
C ALA A 159 -5.83 4.51 2.66
N HIS A 160 -7.00 4.97 2.25
CA HIS A 160 -8.21 4.18 2.26
C HIS A 160 -8.36 3.48 0.91
N ARG A 161 -7.97 2.21 0.83
CA ARG A 161 -7.99 1.39 -0.40
C ARG A 161 -9.38 0.90 -0.78
N THR A 162 -10.41 1.21 0.03
CA THR A 162 -11.77 0.67 -0.13
C THR A 162 -11.78 -0.87 -0.07
N ASP A 163 -12.67 -1.52 -0.80
CA ASP A 163 -12.71 -2.98 -0.98
C ASP A 163 -12.07 -3.42 -2.32
N TYR A 164 -11.38 -2.50 -2.99
CA TYR A 164 -10.87 -2.68 -4.34
C TYR A 164 -10.03 -3.95 -4.50
N ASP A 165 -8.99 -4.11 -3.68
CA ASP A 165 -8.06 -5.24 -3.81
C ASP A 165 -8.74 -6.58 -3.57
N LEU A 166 -9.56 -6.70 -2.53
CA LEU A 166 -10.30 -7.94 -2.25
C LEU A 166 -11.27 -8.30 -3.38
N ARG A 167 -11.91 -7.31 -4.02
CA ARG A 167 -12.74 -7.54 -5.22
C ARG A 167 -11.92 -8.01 -6.40
N GLN A 168 -10.74 -7.40 -6.66
CA GLN A 168 -9.87 -7.82 -7.74
C GLN A 168 -9.37 -9.26 -7.53
N HIS A 169 -8.94 -9.61 -6.31
CA HIS A 169 -8.56 -10.98 -5.98
C HIS A 169 -9.73 -11.97 -6.13
N ALA A 170 -10.93 -11.57 -5.72
CA ALA A 170 -12.14 -12.37 -5.87
C ALA A 170 -12.47 -12.66 -7.32
N GLU A 171 -12.43 -11.63 -8.16
CA GLU A 171 -12.76 -11.71 -9.59
C GLU A 171 -11.72 -12.56 -10.35
N HIS A 172 -10.45 -12.22 -10.23
CA HIS A 172 -9.38 -12.87 -11.00
C HIS A 172 -9.06 -14.30 -10.55
N SER A 173 -9.33 -14.64 -9.29
CA SER A 173 -9.17 -16.02 -8.80
C SER A 173 -10.39 -16.92 -9.09
N GLY A 174 -11.51 -16.36 -9.49
CA GLY A 174 -12.79 -17.07 -9.62
C GLY A 174 -13.37 -17.56 -8.27
N GLN A 175 -12.87 -17.04 -7.14
CA GLN A 175 -13.26 -17.48 -5.79
C GLN A 175 -14.03 -16.38 -5.02
N GLY A 176 -14.91 -15.67 -5.71
CA GLY A 176 -15.58 -14.45 -5.27
C GLY A 176 -15.95 -14.38 -3.78
N ASP A 177 -16.77 -15.33 -3.30
CA ASP A 177 -17.27 -15.30 -1.92
C ASP A 177 -16.19 -15.60 -0.86
N ARG A 178 -15.06 -16.15 -1.26
CA ARG A 178 -13.95 -16.46 -0.35
C ARG A 178 -13.29 -15.21 0.23
N PHE A 179 -13.34 -14.10 -0.51
CA PHE A 179 -12.78 -12.82 -0.10
C PHE A 179 -13.75 -11.92 0.66
N LYS A 180 -14.99 -12.38 0.86
CA LYS A 180 -15.95 -11.70 1.73
C LYS A 180 -15.80 -12.15 3.17
N TYR A 181 -15.90 -11.20 4.09
CA TYR A 181 -16.03 -11.48 5.51
C TYR A 181 -17.47 -11.85 5.84
N PHE A 182 -17.67 -12.87 6.66
CA PHE A 182 -18.98 -13.23 7.19
C PHE A 182 -19.13 -12.71 8.61
N ASP A 183 -19.97 -11.69 8.78
CA ASP A 183 -20.35 -11.18 10.09
C ASP A 183 -21.45 -12.06 10.68
N GLN A 184 -21.09 -12.85 11.68
CA GLN A 184 -22.02 -13.77 12.35
C GLN A 184 -23.10 -13.04 13.14
N GLU A 185 -22.79 -11.86 13.70
CA GLU A 185 -23.73 -11.09 14.54
C GLU A 185 -24.82 -10.45 13.70
N LYS A 186 -24.46 -9.96 12.51
CA LYS A 186 -25.40 -9.34 11.55
C LYS A 186 -25.92 -10.32 10.51
N ASN A 187 -25.44 -11.56 10.50
CA ASN A 187 -25.73 -12.58 9.48
C ASN A 187 -25.58 -12.05 8.04
N ASN A 188 -24.50 -11.34 7.79
CA ASN A 188 -24.25 -10.67 6.52
C ASN A 188 -22.85 -10.97 5.97
N ARG A 189 -22.70 -10.93 4.64
CA ARG A 189 -21.42 -11.06 3.94
C ARG A 189 -21.11 -9.78 3.19
N TYR A 190 -19.89 -9.27 3.36
CA TYR A 190 -19.42 -8.07 2.65
C TYR A 190 -17.92 -8.15 2.38
N PHE A 191 -17.44 -7.36 1.43
CA PHE A 191 -16.03 -7.10 1.28
C PHE A 191 -15.61 -6.05 2.31
N PRO A 192 -14.65 -6.36 3.20
CA PRO A 192 -14.10 -5.34 4.08
C PRO A 192 -13.46 -4.21 3.29
N HIS A 193 -13.52 -2.99 3.84
CA HIS A 193 -12.66 -1.92 3.41
C HIS A 193 -11.29 -2.04 4.07
N VAL A 194 -10.29 -1.45 3.45
CA VAL A 194 -8.89 -1.54 3.90
C VAL A 194 -8.34 -0.15 4.13
N ILE A 195 -7.70 0.02 5.29
CA ILE A 195 -6.87 1.19 5.59
C ILE A 195 -5.42 0.72 5.60
N GLU A 196 -4.60 1.36 4.78
CA GLU A 196 -3.20 1.00 4.57
C GLU A 196 -2.26 2.10 5.05
N PRO A 197 -1.61 1.98 6.19
CA PRO A 197 -0.34 2.63 6.48
C PRO A 197 0.81 1.88 5.77
N SER A 198 1.61 2.61 5.00
CA SER A 198 2.72 2.05 4.22
C SER A 198 3.94 2.96 4.25
N ALA A 199 5.08 2.43 4.70
CA ALA A 199 6.35 3.15 4.78
C ALA A 199 7.50 2.35 4.18
N GLY A 200 8.47 3.03 3.56
CA GLY A 200 9.74 2.43 3.22
C GLY A 200 10.59 2.25 4.49
N ALA A 201 10.98 1.01 4.83
CA ALA A 201 11.79 0.74 6.01
C ALA A 201 13.14 1.46 5.93
N ASP A 202 13.81 1.40 4.77
CA ASP A 202 15.07 2.09 4.52
C ASP A 202 14.96 3.62 4.63
N ARG A 203 13.78 4.16 4.28
CA ARG A 203 13.52 5.60 4.34
C ARG A 203 13.27 6.08 5.76
N GLY A 204 12.74 5.20 6.63
CA GLY A 204 12.47 5.46 8.04
C GLY A 204 13.66 5.26 8.97
N ALA A 205 14.70 4.54 8.51
CA ALA A 205 15.94 4.30 9.28
C ALA A 205 16.90 5.48 9.19
#